data_813a9b3fdc2338549b661766c99c3a26
#
_entry.id   813a9b3fdc2338549b661766c99c3a26
#
_cell.length_a   1.000
_cell.length_b   1.000
_cell.length_c   1.000
_cell.angle_alpha   90.00
_cell.angle_beta   90.00
_cell.angle_gamma   90.00
#
_symmetry.space_group_name_H-M   'P 1'
#
loop_
_entity.id
_entity.type
_entity.pdbx_description
1 polymer ?
#
loop_
_entity_poly.entity_id
_entity_poly.type
_entity_poly.pdbx_seq_one_letter_code
_entity_poly.pdbx_strand_id
1 'polypeptide(L)'
;TMGNNTAFGQATLISNTTGYMNTGMGTGALSLNSTGCFNVGVGGSAGNANTTGKCNTIIGYNSDTSCSDHNNQIIIGYAAAGAGSNTTVIGNGSTTNTYICGALSKGSGTFSIPHPDPAKTETKDLQHSFVESPTEGDNLYRYSVNVTNNKSVIELPDYYRHLNKDDMVWTSPVCHFGNAYGVVTPDQKCLEVCANEDGCYNVLLIGTRKDPIATRNWTGIEPDRHAGSPSRNLA
;
A
#
# COMPACT_ATOMS: atom_id res chain seq x y z
N THR A 1 -4.50 21.44 -35.75
CA THR A 1 -3.71 22.50 -35.11
C THR A 1 -2.93 21.90 -33.97
N MET A 2 -1.66 21.67 -34.21
CA MET A 2 -0.70 21.26 -33.15
C MET A 2 -0.55 22.45 -32.20
N GLY A 3 -1.17 22.40 -31.05
CA GLY A 3 -1.29 23.55 -30.17
C GLY A 3 -0.47 23.43 -28.90
N ASN A 4 0.43 24.39 -28.68
CA ASN A 4 1.00 24.72 -27.37
C ASN A 4 1.77 23.57 -26.68
N ASN A 5 2.57 22.81 -27.45
CA ASN A 5 3.48 21.84 -26.89
C ASN A 5 4.84 22.47 -26.61
N THR A 6 5.47 22.07 -25.51
CA THR A 6 6.87 22.42 -25.18
C THR A 6 7.73 21.18 -25.29
N ALA A 7 8.75 21.21 -26.12
CA ALA A 7 9.70 20.12 -26.32
C ALA A 7 11.14 20.63 -26.16
N PHE A 8 11.87 20.04 -25.22
CA PHE A 8 13.28 20.35 -24.98
C PHE A 8 14.10 19.06 -24.85
N GLY A 9 14.87 18.73 -25.84
CA GLY A 9 15.70 17.52 -25.92
C GLY A 9 15.56 16.79 -27.24
N GLN A 10 16.52 15.90 -27.54
CA GLN A 10 16.51 15.10 -28.76
C GLN A 10 15.31 14.15 -28.77
N ALA A 11 14.60 14.05 -29.89
CA ALA A 11 13.45 13.17 -30.09
C ALA A 11 12.30 13.34 -29.07
N THR A 12 12.23 14.48 -28.38
CA THR A 12 11.12 14.82 -27.49
C THR A 12 9.87 15.07 -28.32
N LEU A 13 8.72 14.45 -27.96
CA LEU A 13 7.43 14.57 -28.67
C LEU A 13 7.53 14.27 -30.18
N ILE A 14 8.48 13.47 -30.62
CA ILE A 14 8.78 13.28 -32.05
C ILE A 14 7.61 12.66 -32.83
N SER A 15 6.79 11.82 -32.19
CA SER A 15 5.62 11.17 -32.80
C SER A 15 4.34 11.97 -32.62
N ASN A 16 4.39 13.19 -32.06
CA ASN A 16 3.18 13.94 -31.76
C ASN A 16 2.49 14.44 -33.05
N THR A 17 1.25 14.02 -33.25
CA THR A 17 0.44 14.39 -34.42
C THR A 17 -0.63 15.45 -34.12
N THR A 18 -1.54 15.15 -33.22
CA THR A 18 -2.65 16.04 -32.82
C THR A 18 -2.67 16.36 -31.32
N GLY A 19 -1.76 15.77 -30.54
CA GLY A 19 -1.63 16.07 -29.11
C GLY A 19 -1.27 17.54 -28.88
N TYR A 20 -1.82 18.11 -27.83
CA TYR A 20 -1.64 19.51 -27.47
C TYR A 20 -1.42 19.72 -25.97
N MET A 21 -0.84 20.86 -25.61
CA MET A 21 -0.53 21.23 -24.23
C MET A 21 0.32 20.16 -23.49
N ASN A 22 1.24 19.52 -24.21
CA ASN A 22 2.19 18.60 -23.60
C ASN A 22 3.52 19.33 -23.33
N THR A 23 4.16 18.97 -22.23
CA THR A 23 5.51 19.43 -21.88
C THR A 23 6.44 18.24 -21.82
N GLY A 24 7.36 18.13 -22.75
CA GLY A 24 8.43 17.13 -22.78
C GLY A 24 9.78 17.80 -22.51
N MET A 25 10.55 17.32 -21.56
CA MET A 25 11.88 17.82 -21.23
C MET A 25 12.83 16.66 -20.95
N GLY A 26 13.75 16.43 -21.88
CA GLY A 26 14.71 15.32 -21.83
C GLY A 26 14.73 14.52 -23.14
N THR A 27 15.84 13.84 -23.42
CA THR A 27 15.97 13.00 -24.61
C THR A 27 14.89 11.93 -24.62
N GLY A 28 14.08 11.87 -25.68
CA GLY A 28 13.00 10.89 -25.82
C GLY A 28 11.80 11.07 -24.88
N ALA A 29 11.71 12.19 -24.15
CA ALA A 29 10.54 12.43 -23.31
C ALA A 29 9.26 12.50 -24.16
N LEU A 30 8.21 11.75 -23.78
CA LEU A 30 6.94 11.65 -24.50
C LEU A 30 7.12 11.33 -26.01
N SER A 31 8.16 10.58 -26.39
CA SER A 31 8.54 10.38 -27.80
C SER A 31 7.47 9.66 -28.61
N LEU A 32 6.71 8.74 -28.02
CA LEU A 32 5.63 8.01 -28.68
C LEU A 32 4.25 8.68 -28.50
N ASN A 33 4.17 9.81 -27.80
CA ASN A 33 2.90 10.52 -27.66
C ASN A 33 2.38 10.95 -29.05
N SER A 34 1.23 10.47 -29.45
CA SER A 34 0.62 10.77 -30.75
C SER A 34 -0.54 11.77 -30.65
N THR A 35 -1.54 11.44 -29.84
CA THR A 35 -2.76 12.24 -29.66
C THR A 35 -3.03 12.63 -28.23
N GLY A 36 -2.22 12.15 -27.28
CA GLY A 36 -2.30 12.49 -25.85
C GLY A 36 -2.12 13.99 -25.61
N CYS A 37 -2.82 14.53 -24.65
CA CYS A 37 -2.78 15.95 -24.31
C CYS A 37 -2.67 16.18 -22.79
N PHE A 38 -2.17 17.37 -22.43
CA PHE A 38 -1.97 17.78 -21.05
C PHE A 38 -0.98 16.88 -20.28
N ASN A 39 -0.02 16.28 -20.96
CA ASN A 39 0.98 15.44 -20.32
C ASN A 39 2.25 16.23 -20.02
N VAL A 40 2.89 15.91 -18.89
CA VAL A 40 4.19 16.41 -18.50
C VAL A 40 5.15 15.21 -18.43
N GLY A 41 6.19 15.21 -19.25
CA GLY A 41 7.29 14.23 -19.23
C GLY A 41 8.62 14.92 -18.98
N VAL A 42 9.25 14.71 -17.83
CA VAL A 42 10.54 15.31 -17.46
C VAL A 42 11.55 14.22 -17.11
N GLY A 43 12.58 14.10 -17.90
CA GLY A 43 13.62 13.08 -17.78
C GLY A 43 13.85 12.33 -19.09
N GLY A 44 15.02 11.70 -19.25
CA GLY A 44 15.28 10.87 -20.42
C GLY A 44 14.27 9.72 -20.49
N SER A 45 13.61 9.54 -21.64
CA SER A 45 12.55 8.54 -21.88
C SER A 45 11.38 8.59 -20.90
N ALA A 46 11.12 9.72 -20.23
CA ALA A 46 9.96 9.88 -19.37
C ALA A 46 8.67 9.87 -20.21
N GLY A 47 7.72 9.00 -19.88
CA GLY A 47 6.45 8.87 -20.59
C GLY A 47 6.59 8.33 -22.01
N ASN A 48 7.61 7.55 -22.30
CA ASN A 48 7.89 7.05 -23.63
C ASN A 48 6.82 6.07 -24.15
N ALA A 49 6.17 5.29 -23.30
CA ALA A 49 5.08 4.39 -23.71
C ALA A 49 3.71 5.09 -23.83
N ASN A 50 3.57 6.32 -23.33
CA ASN A 50 2.30 7.06 -23.42
C ASN A 50 2.04 7.48 -24.87
N THR A 51 0.97 6.99 -25.50
CA THR A 51 0.61 7.34 -26.88
C THR A 51 -0.63 8.20 -26.98
N THR A 52 -1.70 7.85 -26.28
CA THR A 52 -2.98 8.55 -26.31
C THR A 52 -3.45 9.02 -24.95
N GLY A 53 -2.76 8.61 -23.88
CA GLY A 53 -3.04 8.97 -22.50
C GLY A 53 -2.98 10.48 -22.26
N LYS A 54 -3.78 10.97 -21.32
CA LYS A 54 -3.98 12.39 -21.04
C LYS A 54 -3.76 12.72 -19.57
N CYS A 55 -3.40 13.97 -19.31
CA CYS A 55 -3.30 14.52 -17.95
C CYS A 55 -2.30 13.75 -17.06
N ASN A 56 -1.25 13.17 -17.63
CA ASN A 56 -0.23 12.45 -16.89
C ASN A 56 0.94 13.37 -16.53
N THR A 57 1.45 13.25 -15.31
CA THR A 57 2.68 13.89 -14.83
C THR A 57 3.72 12.80 -14.58
N ILE A 58 4.77 12.76 -15.40
CA ILE A 58 5.78 11.69 -15.41
C ILE A 58 7.15 12.34 -15.25
N ILE A 59 7.81 12.11 -14.12
CA ILE A 59 9.08 12.75 -13.76
C ILE A 59 10.11 11.70 -13.34
N GLY A 60 11.19 11.61 -14.08
CA GLY A 60 12.30 10.70 -13.80
C GLY A 60 12.79 10.00 -15.06
N TYR A 61 14.07 9.56 -15.03
CA TYR A 61 14.62 8.78 -16.13
C TYR A 61 13.88 7.45 -16.25
N ASN A 62 13.41 7.13 -17.48
CA ASN A 62 12.74 5.89 -17.83
C ASN A 62 11.49 5.58 -16.96
N SER A 63 10.86 6.63 -16.39
CA SER A 63 9.57 6.51 -15.73
C SER A 63 8.46 6.50 -16.77
N ASP A 64 7.42 5.67 -16.59
CA ASP A 64 6.43 5.52 -17.63
C ASP A 64 5.03 5.10 -17.11
N THR A 65 4.01 5.32 -17.94
CA THR A 65 2.68 4.78 -17.72
C THR A 65 2.67 3.26 -17.87
N SER A 66 1.78 2.56 -17.17
CA SER A 66 1.64 1.11 -17.29
C SER A 66 0.96 0.66 -18.59
N CYS A 67 0.24 1.56 -19.28
CA CYS A 67 -0.34 1.37 -20.60
C CYS A 67 -0.33 2.68 -21.40
N SER A 68 -0.41 2.56 -22.70
CA SER A 68 -0.27 3.67 -23.64
C SER A 68 -1.41 4.70 -23.63
N ASP A 69 -2.53 4.37 -23.02
CA ASP A 69 -3.78 5.15 -23.02
C ASP A 69 -4.26 5.53 -21.60
N HIS A 70 -3.51 5.21 -20.56
CA HIS A 70 -3.86 5.56 -19.18
C HIS A 70 -3.84 7.08 -18.95
N ASN A 71 -4.75 7.56 -18.10
CA ASN A 71 -4.97 8.96 -17.85
C ASN A 71 -4.83 9.33 -16.38
N ASN A 72 -4.54 10.61 -16.11
CA ASN A 72 -4.53 11.19 -14.79
C ASN A 72 -3.64 10.42 -13.81
N GLN A 73 -2.38 10.18 -14.22
CA GLN A 73 -1.37 9.56 -13.37
C GLN A 73 -0.34 10.60 -12.91
N ILE A 74 0.16 10.44 -11.70
CA ILE A 74 1.37 11.11 -11.23
C ILE A 74 2.42 10.01 -10.99
N ILE A 75 3.54 10.05 -11.73
CA ILE A 75 4.59 9.04 -11.67
C ILE A 75 5.91 9.75 -11.45
N ILE A 76 6.55 9.54 -10.31
CA ILE A 76 7.78 10.24 -9.93
C ILE A 76 8.83 9.23 -9.46
N GLY A 77 9.98 9.20 -10.10
CA GLY A 77 11.12 8.38 -9.70
C GLY A 77 11.87 7.78 -10.88
N TYR A 78 13.07 7.24 -10.62
CA TYR A 78 13.84 6.46 -11.59
C TYR A 78 13.09 5.17 -11.93
N ALA A 79 12.84 4.91 -13.22
CA ALA A 79 12.15 3.72 -13.70
C ALA A 79 10.84 3.40 -12.92
N ALA A 80 10.13 4.44 -12.46
CA ALA A 80 8.85 4.29 -11.81
C ALA A 80 7.79 3.91 -12.86
N ALA A 81 6.97 2.91 -12.56
CA ALA A 81 5.90 2.44 -13.44
C ALA A 81 4.54 2.84 -12.89
N GLY A 82 3.68 3.38 -13.75
CA GLY A 82 2.30 3.70 -13.40
C GLY A 82 1.49 2.47 -12.97
N ALA A 83 0.45 2.69 -12.19
CA ALA A 83 -0.41 1.63 -11.64
C ALA A 83 -1.86 1.68 -12.17
N GLY A 84 -2.07 2.34 -13.31
CA GLY A 84 -3.38 2.52 -13.92
C GLY A 84 -3.90 3.95 -13.84
N SER A 85 -4.97 4.24 -14.53
CA SER A 85 -5.59 5.59 -14.52
C SER A 85 -5.99 6.02 -13.10
N ASN A 86 -5.88 7.33 -12.84
CA ASN A 86 -6.22 7.95 -11.55
C ASN A 86 -5.35 7.48 -10.37
N THR A 87 -4.07 7.19 -10.62
CA THR A 87 -3.13 6.73 -9.58
C THR A 87 -1.93 7.66 -9.42
N THR A 88 -1.34 7.65 -8.23
CA THR A 88 -0.07 8.31 -7.95
C THR A 88 0.95 7.24 -7.53
N VAL A 89 2.10 7.22 -8.20
CA VAL A 89 3.24 6.35 -7.88
C VAL A 89 4.46 7.23 -7.61
N ILE A 90 5.09 7.05 -6.46
CA ILE A 90 6.33 7.71 -6.06
C ILE A 90 7.36 6.63 -5.73
N GLY A 91 8.41 6.56 -6.53
CA GLY A 91 9.43 5.52 -6.42
C GLY A 91 9.16 4.30 -7.31
N ASN A 92 9.96 3.27 -7.12
CA ASN A 92 9.89 2.00 -7.84
C ASN A 92 10.02 0.81 -6.86
N GLY A 93 10.09 -0.43 -7.37
CA GLY A 93 10.22 -1.62 -6.52
C GLY A 93 11.49 -1.69 -5.65
N SER A 94 12.48 -0.84 -5.90
CA SER A 94 13.71 -0.72 -5.08
C SER A 94 13.61 0.39 -4.03
N THR A 95 12.53 1.18 -4.02
CA THR A 95 12.33 2.22 -3.02
C THR A 95 12.00 1.58 -1.66
N THR A 96 12.87 1.75 -0.69
CA THR A 96 12.70 1.17 0.65
C THR A 96 11.92 2.07 1.59
N ASN A 97 12.12 3.39 1.48
CA ASN A 97 11.48 4.36 2.36
C ASN A 97 11.05 5.61 1.61
N THR A 98 9.91 6.17 1.98
CA THR A 98 9.46 7.49 1.56
C THR A 98 9.32 8.39 2.79
N TYR A 99 10.16 9.44 2.89
CA TYR A 99 10.12 10.39 3.99
C TYR A 99 9.22 11.57 3.66
N ILE A 100 8.18 11.77 4.44
CA ILE A 100 7.29 12.93 4.35
C ILE A 100 7.48 13.78 5.60
N CYS A 101 8.10 14.95 5.45
CA CYS A 101 8.52 15.81 6.58
C CYS A 101 7.39 16.63 7.21
N GLY A 102 6.17 16.33 6.97
CA GLY A 102 5.01 17.03 7.52
C GLY A 102 3.90 16.04 7.85
N ALA A 103 2.77 16.56 8.34
CA ALA A 103 1.60 15.73 8.52
C ALA A 103 1.08 15.22 7.17
N LEU A 104 0.84 13.93 7.05
CA LEU A 104 0.17 13.32 5.91
C LEU A 104 -1.34 13.29 6.17
N SER A 105 -2.10 14.18 5.51
CA SER A 105 -3.56 14.11 5.50
C SER A 105 -4.03 13.19 4.38
N LYS A 106 -4.78 12.17 4.73
CA LYS A 106 -5.33 11.16 3.79
C LYS A 106 -6.73 10.76 4.19
N GLY A 107 -7.58 10.40 3.22
CA GLY A 107 -8.96 10.00 3.47
C GLY A 107 -9.09 8.65 4.21
N SER A 108 -8.10 7.75 4.03
CA SER A 108 -8.02 6.45 4.70
C SER A 108 -6.58 5.96 4.75
N GLY A 109 -6.30 5.01 5.64
CA GLY A 109 -5.00 4.35 5.72
C GLY A 109 -5.15 2.84 5.55
N THR A 110 -4.47 2.30 4.55
CA THR A 110 -4.39 0.87 4.31
C THR A 110 -2.95 0.48 3.99
N PHE A 111 -2.57 -0.75 4.29
CA PHE A 111 -1.44 -1.38 3.62
C PHE A 111 -1.94 -2.38 2.59
N SER A 112 -1.21 -2.51 1.50
CA SER A 112 -1.39 -3.57 0.51
C SER A 112 -0.06 -4.30 0.36
N ILE A 113 -0.06 -5.59 0.53
CA ILE A 113 1.11 -6.45 0.45
C ILE A 113 0.79 -7.68 -0.41
N PRO A 114 1.79 -8.32 -1.05
CA PRO A 114 1.60 -9.63 -1.63
C PRO A 114 0.97 -10.57 -0.60
N HIS A 115 -0.02 -11.35 -1.03
CA HIS A 115 -0.78 -12.19 -0.11
C HIS A 115 0.16 -13.13 0.68
N PRO A 116 0.10 -13.17 2.03
CA PRO A 116 1.06 -13.93 2.85
C PRO A 116 0.89 -15.45 2.75
N ASP A 117 -0.25 -15.96 2.28
CA ASP A 117 -0.43 -17.36 1.92
C ASP A 117 0.34 -17.65 0.62
N PRO A 118 1.36 -18.55 0.65
CA PRO A 118 2.16 -18.86 -0.54
C PRO A 118 1.35 -19.31 -1.76
N ALA A 119 0.19 -19.93 -1.56
CA ALA A 119 -0.68 -20.36 -2.65
C ALA A 119 -1.39 -19.20 -3.39
N LYS A 120 -1.38 -18.01 -2.81
CA LYS A 120 -2.09 -16.82 -3.31
C LYS A 120 -1.16 -15.66 -3.64
N THR A 121 0.11 -15.70 -3.21
CA THR A 121 1.09 -14.61 -3.32
C THR A 121 1.24 -14.06 -4.74
N GLU A 122 1.22 -14.93 -5.75
CA GLU A 122 1.39 -14.52 -7.16
C GLU A 122 0.12 -13.95 -7.80
N THR A 123 -1.03 -14.08 -7.15
CA THR A 123 -2.32 -13.75 -7.78
C THR A 123 -3.17 -12.78 -6.98
N LYS A 124 -2.84 -12.53 -5.72
CA LYS A 124 -3.63 -11.68 -4.81
C LYS A 124 -2.76 -10.84 -3.91
N ASP A 125 -3.25 -9.66 -3.61
CA ASP A 125 -2.77 -8.83 -2.51
C ASP A 125 -3.70 -8.97 -1.30
N LEU A 126 -3.14 -8.76 -0.12
CA LEU A 126 -3.88 -8.58 1.11
C LEU A 126 -3.91 -7.09 1.45
N GLN A 127 -5.11 -6.55 1.67
CA GLN A 127 -5.32 -5.18 2.11
C GLN A 127 -5.93 -5.14 3.51
N HIS A 128 -5.28 -4.43 4.42
CA HIS A 128 -5.82 -4.10 5.73
C HIS A 128 -5.68 -2.61 6.00
N SER A 129 -6.57 -2.05 6.82
CA SER A 129 -6.31 -0.78 7.49
C SER A 129 -5.24 -0.99 8.55
N PHE A 130 -4.33 -0.04 8.71
CA PHE A 130 -3.29 -0.16 9.72
C PHE A 130 -3.70 0.48 11.05
N VAL A 131 -3.11 -0.04 12.11
CA VAL A 131 -3.17 0.48 13.47
C VAL A 131 -1.76 0.88 13.87
N GLU A 132 -1.58 2.02 14.50
CA GLU A 132 -0.29 2.42 15.06
C GLU A 132 -0.02 1.60 16.32
N SER A 133 1.12 0.91 16.36
CA SER A 133 1.56 0.12 17.50
C SER A 133 3.09 0.17 17.64
N PRO A 134 3.64 -0.09 18.83
CA PRO A 134 5.08 -0.13 19.05
C PRO A 134 5.71 -1.49 18.66
N THR A 135 5.14 -2.17 17.68
CA THR A 135 5.59 -3.47 17.15
C THR A 135 5.84 -3.38 15.65
N GLU A 136 6.14 -4.50 14.99
CA GLU A 136 6.22 -4.57 13.52
C GLU A 136 4.88 -4.22 12.84
N GLY A 137 3.86 -3.91 13.62
CA GLY A 137 2.48 -3.59 13.24
C GLY A 137 1.51 -4.63 13.75
N ASP A 138 0.45 -4.18 14.42
CA ASP A 138 -0.58 -5.07 14.96
C ASP A 138 -1.83 -5.07 14.08
N ASN A 139 -2.43 -6.24 13.95
CA ASN A 139 -3.73 -6.44 13.32
C ASN A 139 -4.78 -6.72 14.38
N LEU A 140 -5.91 -6.02 14.29
CA LEU A 140 -7.02 -6.19 15.20
C LEU A 140 -8.16 -6.95 14.50
N TYR A 141 -8.62 -8.02 15.14
CA TYR A 141 -9.77 -8.80 14.72
C TYR A 141 -10.83 -8.72 15.79
N ARG A 142 -12.06 -8.37 15.41
CA ARG A 142 -13.18 -8.21 16.34
C ARG A 142 -14.29 -9.20 16.00
N TYR A 143 -14.71 -9.94 17.00
CA TYR A 143 -15.78 -10.91 16.88
C TYR A 143 -16.83 -10.68 17.97
N SER A 144 -18.05 -11.11 17.72
CA SER A 144 -19.08 -11.33 18.72
C SER A 144 -19.53 -12.77 18.59
N VAL A 145 -19.50 -13.52 19.67
CA VAL A 145 -19.73 -14.97 19.65
C VAL A 145 -20.68 -15.39 20.75
N ASN A 146 -21.60 -16.30 20.44
CA ASN A 146 -22.41 -16.96 21.44
C ASN A 146 -21.69 -18.23 21.93
N VAL A 147 -21.39 -18.27 23.21
CA VAL A 147 -20.87 -19.46 23.88
C VAL A 147 -22.02 -20.30 24.34
N THR A 148 -21.99 -21.61 24.04
CA THR A 148 -22.92 -22.62 24.49
C THR A 148 -22.17 -23.86 24.96
N ASN A 149 -22.61 -24.45 26.05
CA ASN A 149 -21.87 -25.55 26.69
C ASN A 149 -20.42 -25.18 27.01
N ASN A 150 -20.23 -23.96 27.54
CA ASN A 150 -18.94 -23.40 27.95
C ASN A 150 -17.88 -23.21 26.86
N LYS A 151 -18.23 -23.41 25.57
CA LYS A 151 -17.25 -23.28 24.47
C LYS A 151 -17.88 -22.75 23.18
N SER A 152 -17.12 -21.97 22.45
CA SER A 152 -17.37 -21.63 21.05
C SER A 152 -16.07 -21.60 20.25
N VAL A 153 -16.16 -21.77 18.94
CA VAL A 153 -15.02 -21.78 18.03
C VAL A 153 -15.29 -20.81 16.87
N ILE A 154 -14.33 -19.95 16.61
CA ILE A 154 -14.34 -18.98 15.50
C ILE A 154 -13.29 -19.44 14.50
N GLU A 155 -13.67 -19.65 13.24
CA GLU A 155 -12.72 -19.88 12.16
C GLU A 155 -12.00 -18.57 11.83
N LEU A 156 -10.66 -18.61 11.84
CA LEU A 156 -9.83 -17.48 11.45
C LEU A 156 -9.63 -17.48 9.93
N PRO A 157 -9.44 -16.30 9.32
CA PRO A 157 -9.14 -16.22 7.90
C PRO A 157 -7.91 -17.06 7.51
N ASP A 158 -7.91 -17.70 6.36
CA ASP A 158 -6.81 -18.54 5.86
C ASP A 158 -5.43 -17.85 5.92
N TYR A 159 -5.41 -16.54 5.69
CA TYR A 159 -4.18 -15.75 5.73
C TYR A 159 -3.68 -15.48 7.15
N TYR A 160 -4.50 -15.67 8.19
CA TYR A 160 -4.16 -15.30 9.57
C TYR A 160 -2.85 -15.90 10.01
N ARG A 161 -2.68 -17.21 9.84
CA ARG A 161 -1.48 -17.98 10.20
C ARG A 161 -0.20 -17.57 9.45
N HIS A 162 -0.36 -16.92 8.29
CA HIS A 162 0.77 -16.44 7.47
C HIS A 162 1.14 -15.00 7.81
N LEU A 163 0.19 -14.23 8.37
CA LEU A 163 0.35 -12.81 8.64
C LEU A 163 0.71 -12.51 10.09
N ASN A 164 0.23 -13.29 11.07
CA ASN A 164 0.29 -12.95 12.49
C ASN A 164 1.13 -13.92 13.31
N LYS A 165 1.72 -13.39 14.37
CA LYS A 165 2.40 -14.06 15.49
C LYS A 165 2.02 -13.38 16.80
N ASP A 166 2.44 -13.92 17.93
CA ASP A 166 2.32 -13.33 19.28
C ASP A 166 0.86 -12.91 19.59
N ASP A 167 -0.04 -13.86 19.42
CA ASP A 167 -1.47 -13.65 19.53
C ASP A 167 -1.91 -13.30 20.96
N MET A 168 -2.73 -12.24 21.11
CA MET A 168 -3.32 -11.82 22.37
C MET A 168 -4.85 -11.73 22.22
N VAL A 169 -5.60 -12.26 23.19
CA VAL A 169 -7.05 -12.31 23.15
C VAL A 169 -7.67 -11.69 24.39
N TRP A 170 -8.59 -10.76 24.19
CA TRP A 170 -9.44 -10.20 25.25
C TRP A 170 -10.89 -10.58 25.00
N THR A 171 -11.60 -10.92 26.06
CA THR A 171 -13.02 -11.23 26.02
C THR A 171 -13.79 -10.34 26.98
N SER A 172 -15.02 -10.00 26.61
CA SER A 172 -15.92 -9.23 27.45
C SER A 172 -17.35 -9.77 27.30
N PRO A 173 -18.05 -10.10 28.41
CA PRO A 173 -19.44 -10.54 28.35
C PRO A 173 -20.36 -9.39 27.90
N VAL A 174 -21.45 -9.74 27.23
CA VAL A 174 -22.45 -8.78 26.74
C VAL A 174 -23.77 -9.03 27.52
N CYS A 175 -24.16 -8.05 28.33
CA CYS A 175 -25.39 -8.08 29.14
C CYS A 175 -25.47 -9.21 30.19
N HIS A 176 -24.33 -9.75 30.65
CA HIS A 176 -24.24 -10.71 31.76
C HIS A 176 -22.87 -10.60 32.46
N PHE A 177 -22.65 -11.33 33.54
CA PHE A 177 -21.43 -11.25 34.36
C PHE A 177 -20.48 -12.43 34.20
N GLY A 178 -20.66 -13.25 33.17
CA GLY A 178 -19.76 -14.38 32.88
C GLY A 178 -18.31 -13.95 32.61
N ASN A 179 -17.41 -14.86 32.90
CA ASN A 179 -15.97 -14.72 32.54
C ASN A 179 -15.64 -15.65 31.39
N ALA A 180 -14.82 -15.19 30.48
CA ALA A 180 -14.33 -15.98 29.36
C ALA A 180 -12.84 -15.72 29.09
N TYR A 181 -12.20 -16.65 28.40
CA TYR A 181 -10.90 -16.45 27.78
C TYR A 181 -10.92 -17.00 26.36
N GLY A 182 -10.03 -16.47 25.53
CA GLY A 182 -9.84 -16.95 24.17
C GLY A 182 -8.42 -17.45 23.95
N VAL A 183 -8.28 -18.48 23.13
CA VAL A 183 -6.99 -19.07 22.75
C VAL A 183 -7.00 -19.37 21.25
N VAL A 184 -5.98 -18.88 20.54
CA VAL A 184 -5.76 -19.26 19.13
C VAL A 184 -5.17 -20.69 19.10
N THR A 185 -5.72 -21.54 18.25
CA THR A 185 -5.25 -22.93 18.10
C THR A 185 -3.80 -22.96 17.61
N PRO A 186 -3.00 -23.99 17.93
CA PRO A 186 -1.60 -24.06 17.53
C PRO A 186 -1.34 -24.00 16.02
N ASP A 187 -2.32 -24.40 15.21
CA ASP A 187 -2.26 -24.30 13.75
C ASP A 187 -2.72 -22.93 13.22
N GLN A 188 -3.13 -22.03 14.13
CA GLN A 188 -3.64 -20.69 13.85
C GLN A 188 -4.83 -20.64 12.88
N LYS A 189 -5.66 -21.69 12.86
CA LYS A 189 -6.87 -21.74 12.03
C LYS A 189 -8.12 -21.32 12.76
N CYS A 190 -8.15 -21.49 14.07
CA CYS A 190 -9.33 -21.20 14.89
C CYS A 190 -8.94 -20.40 16.14
N LEU A 191 -9.92 -19.66 16.62
CA LEU A 191 -9.92 -19.04 17.95
C LEU A 191 -10.99 -19.74 18.79
N GLU A 192 -10.56 -20.42 19.85
CA GLU A 192 -11.44 -21.03 20.81
C GLU A 192 -11.79 -20.04 21.93
N VAL A 193 -13.05 -19.90 22.25
CA VAL A 193 -13.56 -19.07 23.35
C VAL A 193 -14.20 -19.99 24.37
N CYS A 194 -13.67 -20.01 25.57
CA CYS A 194 -14.18 -20.78 26.68
C CYS A 194 -14.73 -19.84 27.75
N ALA A 195 -15.91 -20.15 28.29
CA ALA A 195 -16.57 -19.32 29.30
C ALA A 195 -17.17 -20.18 30.44
N ASN A 196 -17.33 -19.57 31.60
CA ASN A 196 -17.96 -20.19 32.75
C ASN A 196 -19.49 -20.05 32.73
N GLU A 197 -20.04 -19.24 31.85
CA GLU A 197 -21.45 -18.98 31.66
C GLU A 197 -21.77 -18.88 30.17
N ASP A 198 -22.85 -19.54 29.74
CA ASP A 198 -23.32 -19.45 28.36
C ASP A 198 -23.89 -18.05 28.10
N GLY A 199 -23.60 -17.51 26.92
CA GLY A 199 -24.02 -16.17 26.54
C GLY A 199 -23.20 -15.55 25.44
N CYS A 200 -23.46 -14.28 25.17
CA CYS A 200 -22.76 -13.53 24.14
C CYS A 200 -21.50 -12.88 24.72
N TYR A 201 -20.39 -12.99 23.98
CA TYR A 201 -19.11 -12.37 24.31
C TYR A 201 -18.56 -11.59 23.13
N ASN A 202 -18.07 -10.37 23.40
CA ASN A 202 -17.21 -9.66 22.46
C ASN A 202 -15.78 -10.19 22.63
N VAL A 203 -15.10 -10.38 21.51
CA VAL A 203 -13.73 -10.88 21.47
C VAL A 203 -12.87 -9.94 20.62
N LEU A 204 -11.79 -9.48 21.22
CA LEU A 204 -10.72 -8.76 20.52
C LEU A 204 -9.50 -9.68 20.44
N LEU A 205 -9.10 -10.01 19.23
CA LEU A 205 -7.85 -10.73 18.94
C LEU A 205 -6.88 -9.76 18.30
N ILE A 206 -5.69 -9.66 18.85
CA ILE A 206 -4.57 -8.89 18.31
C ILE A 206 -3.47 -9.88 17.93
N GLY A 207 -2.94 -9.73 16.71
CA GLY A 207 -1.78 -10.47 16.26
C GLY A 207 -0.74 -9.53 15.67
N THR A 208 0.51 -9.66 16.07
CA THR A 208 1.62 -8.89 15.51
C THR A 208 1.99 -9.43 14.13
N ARG A 209 2.24 -8.54 13.19
CA ARG A 209 2.64 -8.90 11.82
C ARG A 209 3.97 -9.64 11.79
N LYS A 210 4.06 -10.64 10.92
CA LYS A 210 5.31 -11.41 10.66
C LYS A 210 5.64 -11.53 9.18
N ASP A 211 4.90 -10.82 8.32
CA ASP A 211 5.18 -10.86 6.89
C ASP A 211 6.54 -10.21 6.57
N PRO A 212 7.18 -10.61 5.45
CA PRO A 212 8.53 -10.15 5.12
C PRO A 212 8.67 -8.63 4.99
N ILE A 213 7.60 -7.92 4.61
CA ILE A 213 7.64 -6.47 4.45
C ILE A 213 7.66 -5.79 5.83
N ALA A 214 6.78 -6.21 6.75
CA ALA A 214 6.76 -5.70 8.11
C ALA A 214 8.10 -5.96 8.81
N THR A 215 8.58 -7.20 8.78
CA THR A 215 9.84 -7.60 9.44
C THR A 215 11.06 -6.88 8.85
N ARG A 216 11.15 -6.74 7.53
CA ARG A 216 12.27 -6.05 6.86
C ARG A 216 12.33 -4.57 7.20
N ASN A 217 11.18 -3.93 7.33
CA ASN A 217 11.08 -2.48 7.52
C ASN A 217 11.03 -2.07 9.00
N TRP A 218 10.89 -3.05 9.91
CA TRP A 218 10.90 -2.78 11.34
C TRP A 218 12.34 -2.62 11.86
N THR A 219 12.67 -1.44 12.32
CA THR A 219 13.99 -1.08 12.84
C THR A 219 13.99 -0.85 14.36
N GLY A 220 12.91 -1.24 15.05
CA GLY A 220 12.72 -1.01 16.47
C GLY A 220 11.93 0.28 16.76
N ILE A 221 11.57 0.47 18.04
CA ILE A 221 10.80 1.62 18.51
C ILE A 221 11.63 2.92 18.43
N GLU A 222 12.93 2.82 18.67
CA GLU A 222 13.88 3.94 18.70
C GLU A 222 15.07 3.65 17.76
N PRO A 223 14.85 3.60 16.43
CA PRO A 223 15.96 3.35 15.51
C PRO A 223 16.88 4.54 15.42
N ASP A 224 18.16 4.28 15.20
CA ASP A 224 19.14 5.32 14.89
C ASP A 224 18.69 6.14 13.66
N ARG A 225 18.97 7.43 13.68
CA ARG A 225 18.68 8.29 12.52
C ARG A 225 19.55 7.86 11.34
N HIS A 226 18.92 7.59 10.20
CA HIS A 226 19.67 7.35 8.97
C HIS A 226 20.47 8.60 8.58
N ALA A 227 21.71 8.40 8.13
CA ALA A 227 22.50 9.46 7.52
C ALA A 227 21.71 10.05 6.33
N GLY A 228 21.39 11.34 6.37
CA GLY A 228 20.55 12.01 5.37
C GLY A 228 19.09 12.24 5.77
N SER A 229 18.66 11.79 6.95
CA SER A 229 17.35 12.20 7.50
C SER A 229 17.33 13.73 7.70
N PRO A 230 16.25 14.43 7.26
CA PRO A 230 16.17 15.88 7.43
C PRO A 230 16.34 16.26 8.90
N SER A 231 17.15 17.28 9.18
CA SER A 231 17.25 17.85 10.51
C SER A 231 15.90 18.47 10.87
N ARG A 232 15.27 18.01 11.93
CA ARG A 232 14.12 18.70 12.51
C ARG A 232 14.67 19.90 13.30
N ASN A 233 14.73 21.07 12.69
CA ASN A 233 14.81 22.30 13.43
C ASN A 233 13.42 22.52 14.06
N LEU A 234 13.24 22.00 15.27
CA LEU A 234 12.15 22.41 16.14
C LEU A 234 12.56 23.78 16.70
N ALA A 235 12.22 24.85 16.00
CA ALA A 235 12.25 26.20 16.55
C ALA A 235 10.95 26.44 17.30
#